data_712e35165d2e7fb39f1aba2b8397d16a
#
_entry.id   712e35165d2e7fb39f1aba2b8397d16a
#
_cell.length_a   1.000
_cell.length_b   1.000
_cell.length_c   1.000
_cell.angle_alpha   90.00
_cell.angle_beta   90.00
_cell.angle_gamma   90.00
#
_symmetry.space_group_name_H-M   'P 1'
#
loop_
_entity.id
_entity.type
_entity.pdbx_description
1 polymer ?
#
loop_
_entity_poly.entity_id
_entity_poly.type
_entity_poly.pdbx_seq_one_letter_code
_entity_poly.pdbx_strand_id
1 'polypeptide(L)'
;FFSSRRRHTRYIGDWSSDVCSSDLNINDAISYNNCDNCWNRDSLGNHRAVVQVVDNSNWVKLILPWRRRDNDPQNKRIIIQDAQTKSNILDFKIISTNREWAEIHFKPITGKGLYYIYYMPYKNEGRSNYPKGVYLKPIENNIPDLPTNGVAKVVSFESIDALNSFYPMEIIATKDEKIKFIENATSLNNQSIPAFIVIPEDRAYPIKMKEDLPLRWMQKDLTNFEASADKGEWYAFQLGVYSLIAAHHIQVEFSDLISTNGAVIKASAISCINTDGVSYEGTPFKKVVDIDSNKIQALWCGIDIPVSAKAGIYQGKIKVKSKEFSSKEINFTLKISQQIAINNGTEKPWNQSRLKWLNSTMAQKNEVIKPYTPLLVKGKEIKLLGRKLILKSDGLPAQIQTFYNT
;
A
#
# COMPACT_ATOMS: atom_id res chain seq x y z
N PHE A 1 -10.83 -10.49 16.35
CA PHE A 1 -11.78 -9.47 16.86
C PHE A 1 -11.02 -8.36 17.52
N PHE A 2 -10.63 -7.32 16.78
CA PHE A 2 -10.48 -5.93 17.21
C PHE A 2 -10.12 -5.11 15.97
N SER A 3 -11.17 -4.65 15.26
CA SER A 3 -11.04 -3.58 14.29
C SER A 3 -10.97 -2.27 15.05
N SER A 4 -9.80 -1.88 15.55
CA SER A 4 -9.58 -0.51 15.98
C SER A 4 -9.08 0.29 14.78
N ARG A 5 -9.97 1.04 14.14
CA ARG A 5 -9.58 2.19 13.33
C ARG A 5 -8.96 3.25 14.26
N ARG A 6 -7.70 3.06 14.64
CA ARG A 6 -6.91 4.16 15.17
C ARG A 6 -6.68 5.15 14.03
N ARG A 7 -7.13 6.38 14.22
CA ARG A 7 -6.61 7.54 13.50
C ARG A 7 -5.10 7.52 13.70
N HIS A 8 -4.37 7.02 12.72
CA HIS A 8 -2.95 7.29 12.66
C HIS A 8 -2.83 8.76 12.27
N THR A 9 -2.56 9.61 13.22
CA THR A 9 -1.86 10.86 13.00
C THR A 9 -0.56 10.48 12.32
N ARG A 10 -0.52 10.51 10.98
CA ARG A 10 0.74 10.46 10.26
C ARG A 10 1.49 11.70 10.67
N TYR A 11 2.61 11.52 11.33
CA TYR A 11 3.63 12.55 11.41
C TYR A 11 3.93 12.95 9.97
N ILE A 12 3.57 14.17 9.61
CA ILE A 12 3.88 14.79 8.33
C ILE A 12 5.35 15.21 8.46
N GLY A 13 6.24 14.27 8.22
CA GLY A 13 7.64 14.55 7.93
C GLY A 13 7.80 14.37 6.43
N ASP A 14 7.98 15.47 5.72
CA ASP A 14 8.49 15.61 4.35
C ASP A 14 8.15 14.49 3.34
N TRP A 15 6.88 14.20 3.15
CA TRP A 15 6.36 13.62 1.93
C TRP A 15 6.00 14.76 0.98
N SER A 16 6.93 15.72 0.86
CA SER A 16 6.80 16.77 -0.12
C SER A 16 6.86 16.17 -1.51
N SER A 17 5.83 16.44 -2.25
CA SER A 17 5.71 16.63 -3.71
C SER A 17 6.57 15.80 -4.69
N ASP A 18 7.72 15.27 -4.32
CA ASP A 18 8.64 14.63 -5.26
C ASP A 18 8.35 13.14 -5.55
N VAL A 19 7.58 12.45 -4.68
CA VAL A 19 7.26 11.03 -4.86
C VAL A 19 5.99 10.81 -5.68
N CYS A 20 5.11 11.80 -5.79
CA CYS A 20 3.83 11.65 -6.49
C CYS A 20 3.86 11.99 -7.98
N SER A 21 4.83 12.76 -8.45
CA SER A 21 4.81 13.24 -9.84
C SER A 21 5.75 12.52 -10.81
N SER A 22 6.82 11.88 -10.33
CA SER A 22 7.81 11.24 -11.22
C SER A 22 7.53 9.79 -11.56
N ASP A 23 6.74 9.07 -10.77
CA ASP A 23 6.56 7.63 -10.92
C ASP A 23 5.31 7.21 -11.72
N LEU A 24 4.48 8.18 -12.15
CA LEU A 24 3.27 7.94 -12.93
C LEU A 24 3.39 8.41 -14.39
N ASN A 25 4.60 8.58 -14.91
CA ASN A 25 4.83 8.88 -16.32
C ASN A 25 4.48 7.68 -17.21
N ILE A 26 3.19 7.51 -17.45
CA ILE A 26 2.68 6.67 -18.51
C ILE A 26 2.12 7.60 -19.56
N ASN A 27 2.61 7.47 -20.78
CA ASN A 27 2.28 8.16 -22.01
C ASN A 27 0.93 8.90 -22.02
N ASP A 28 0.96 10.21 -21.98
CA ASP A 28 -0.06 11.25 -21.75
C ASP A 28 -0.18 11.62 -20.27
N ALA A 29 0.64 12.58 -19.89
CA ALA A 29 0.93 12.96 -18.51
C ALA A 29 -0.29 13.57 -17.79
N ILE A 30 -1.24 12.72 -17.39
CA ILE A 30 -2.25 13.12 -16.40
C ILE A 30 -1.56 13.13 -15.04
N SER A 31 -1.41 14.31 -14.46
CA SER A 31 -0.81 14.46 -13.13
C SER A 31 -1.82 14.16 -12.02
N TYR A 32 -1.31 13.66 -10.89
CA TYR A 32 -2.07 13.44 -9.66
C TYR A 32 -1.52 14.35 -8.57
N ASN A 33 -2.30 15.33 -8.15
CA ASN A 33 -1.84 16.41 -7.27
C ASN A 33 -2.68 16.47 -5.99
N ASN A 34 -2.14 17.13 -4.96
CA ASN A 34 -2.91 17.52 -3.79
C ASN A 34 -3.27 19.00 -3.92
N CYS A 35 -4.50 19.33 -3.53
CA CYS A 35 -4.99 20.69 -3.50
C CYS A 35 -5.59 20.96 -2.11
N ASP A 36 -4.72 21.37 -1.18
CA ASP A 36 -5.06 21.46 0.24
C ASP A 36 -6.26 22.38 0.49
N ASN A 37 -7.39 21.78 0.87
CA ASN A 37 -8.65 22.47 1.19
C ASN A 37 -9.22 23.36 0.07
N CYS A 38 -8.94 23.03 -1.21
CA CYS A 38 -9.41 23.84 -2.36
C CYS A 38 -10.92 23.80 -2.59
N TRP A 39 -11.65 22.92 -1.94
CA TRP A 39 -13.12 22.81 -2.00
C TRP A 39 -13.69 22.27 -0.69
N ASN A 40 -15.01 22.35 -0.54
CA ASN A 40 -15.69 21.76 0.61
C ASN A 40 -15.86 20.25 0.40
N ARG A 41 -15.10 19.46 1.15
CA ARG A 41 -15.14 17.98 1.10
C ARG A 41 -16.47 17.37 1.53
N ASP A 42 -17.19 18.04 2.46
CA ASP A 42 -18.45 17.50 2.99
C ASP A 42 -19.56 17.48 1.95
N SER A 43 -19.46 18.34 0.93
CA SER A 43 -20.43 18.39 -0.18
C SER A 43 -19.92 17.76 -1.48
N LEU A 44 -18.60 17.78 -1.74
CA LEU A 44 -18.02 17.42 -3.03
C LEU A 44 -17.14 16.16 -2.97
N GLY A 45 -16.84 15.66 -1.78
CA GLY A 45 -15.97 14.50 -1.60
C GLY A 45 -14.49 14.85 -1.60
N ASN A 46 -13.64 13.82 -1.73
CA ASN A 46 -12.20 13.95 -1.53
C ASN A 46 -11.41 14.10 -2.84
N HIS A 47 -12.01 13.84 -3.99
CA HIS A 47 -11.30 13.78 -5.27
C HIS A 47 -12.07 14.47 -6.37
N ARG A 48 -11.33 15.10 -7.29
CA ARG A 48 -11.86 15.65 -8.53
C ARG A 48 -10.92 15.42 -9.71
N ALA A 49 -11.47 15.42 -10.91
CA ALA A 49 -10.71 15.61 -12.13
C ALA A 49 -10.78 17.07 -12.55
N VAL A 50 -9.66 17.63 -12.98
CA VAL A 50 -9.58 18.94 -13.64
C VAL A 50 -9.65 18.70 -15.14
N VAL A 51 -10.59 19.33 -15.79
CA VAL A 51 -10.90 19.09 -17.19
C VAL A 51 -10.83 20.41 -17.95
N GLN A 52 -10.20 20.41 -19.12
CA GLN A 52 -10.11 21.54 -20.04
C GLN A 52 -11.08 21.35 -21.19
N VAL A 53 -12.04 22.24 -21.34
CA VAL A 53 -12.84 22.42 -22.55
C VAL A 53 -12.04 23.28 -23.52
N VAL A 54 -11.81 22.80 -24.74
CA VAL A 54 -10.88 23.44 -25.69
C VAL A 54 -11.54 24.41 -26.66
N ASP A 55 -12.86 24.32 -26.84
CA ASP A 55 -13.64 25.13 -27.77
C ASP A 55 -14.96 25.61 -27.13
N ASN A 56 -15.70 26.48 -27.83
CA ASN A 56 -16.97 27.03 -27.38
C ASN A 56 -18.19 26.23 -27.89
N SER A 57 -18.09 24.92 -27.89
CA SER A 57 -19.19 24.04 -28.28
C SER A 57 -20.31 24.03 -27.22
N ASN A 58 -21.56 23.89 -27.67
CA ASN A 58 -22.72 23.79 -26.78
C ASN A 58 -22.71 22.53 -25.92
N TRP A 59 -22.21 21.42 -26.48
CA TRP A 59 -22.06 20.16 -25.80
C TRP A 59 -20.67 19.59 -26.06
N VAL A 60 -20.04 19.10 -25.02
CA VAL A 60 -18.71 18.51 -25.08
C VAL A 60 -18.73 17.07 -24.60
N LYS A 61 -17.93 16.25 -25.26
CA LYS A 61 -17.63 14.87 -24.87
C LYS A 61 -16.37 14.85 -24.01
N LEU A 62 -16.44 14.15 -22.90
CA LEU A 62 -15.32 13.86 -22.02
C LEU A 62 -15.17 12.35 -21.86
N ILE A 63 -13.97 11.83 -22.08
CA ILE A 63 -13.54 10.52 -21.58
C ILE A 63 -12.74 10.75 -20.32
N LEU A 64 -13.24 10.27 -19.19
CA LEU A 64 -12.66 10.43 -17.86
C LEU A 64 -12.00 9.12 -17.40
N PRO A 65 -10.66 8.95 -17.51
CA PRO A 65 -9.94 7.73 -17.15
C PRO A 65 -9.66 7.67 -15.63
N TRP A 66 -10.66 7.52 -14.82
CA TRP A 66 -10.60 7.65 -13.36
C TRP A 66 -10.01 6.45 -12.62
N ARG A 67 -9.81 5.29 -13.26
CA ARG A 67 -9.08 4.12 -12.72
C ARG A 67 -9.47 3.76 -11.28
N ARG A 68 -10.75 3.60 -11.03
CA ARG A 68 -11.33 3.44 -9.69
C ARG A 68 -11.32 1.98 -9.27
N ARG A 69 -10.85 1.73 -8.05
CA ARG A 69 -10.92 0.38 -7.45
C ARG A 69 -12.27 0.05 -6.81
N ASP A 70 -13.12 1.05 -6.56
CA ASP A 70 -14.44 0.81 -5.99
C ASP A 70 -15.38 0.11 -6.97
N ASN A 71 -16.23 -0.75 -6.45
CA ASN A 71 -17.28 -1.38 -7.23
C ASN A 71 -18.42 -0.38 -7.46
N ASP A 72 -19.23 -0.64 -8.48
CA ASP A 72 -20.47 0.10 -8.78
C ASP A 72 -20.29 1.62 -8.99
N PRO A 73 -19.34 2.08 -9.83
CA PRO A 73 -19.16 3.50 -10.11
C PRO A 73 -20.44 4.14 -10.67
N GLN A 74 -21.28 3.38 -11.39
CA GLN A 74 -22.56 3.82 -11.94
C GLN A 74 -23.58 4.20 -10.85
N ASN A 75 -23.43 3.67 -9.64
CA ASN A 75 -24.33 3.93 -8.50
C ASN A 75 -23.89 5.12 -7.63
N LYS A 76 -22.87 5.87 -8.07
CA LYS A 76 -22.28 6.99 -7.34
C LYS A 76 -22.38 8.29 -8.12
N ARG A 77 -22.79 9.34 -7.41
CA ARG A 77 -22.99 10.65 -8.02
C ARG A 77 -21.72 11.25 -8.59
N ILE A 78 -21.87 11.94 -9.72
CA ILE A 78 -20.89 12.87 -10.27
C ILE A 78 -21.45 14.27 -10.11
N ILE A 79 -20.59 15.25 -9.77
CA ILE A 79 -20.92 16.67 -9.72
C ILE A 79 -19.95 17.38 -10.67
N ILE A 80 -20.48 18.15 -11.61
CA ILE A 80 -19.69 18.95 -12.54
C ILE A 80 -19.82 20.41 -12.13
N GLN A 81 -18.68 21.11 -12.00
CA GLN A 81 -18.67 22.53 -11.73
C GLN A 81 -17.83 23.29 -12.75
N ASP A 82 -18.31 24.44 -13.12
CA ASP A 82 -17.50 25.43 -13.83
C ASP A 82 -16.41 25.96 -12.87
N ALA A 83 -15.16 25.98 -13.31
CA ALA A 83 -14.05 26.35 -12.44
C ALA A 83 -14.01 27.84 -12.09
N GLN A 84 -14.54 28.70 -12.99
CA GLN A 84 -14.57 30.14 -12.82
C GLN A 84 -15.70 30.59 -11.89
N THR A 85 -16.93 30.13 -12.18
CA THR A 85 -18.13 30.58 -11.46
C THR A 85 -18.45 29.74 -10.23
N LYS A 86 -17.86 28.54 -10.12
CA LYS A 86 -18.19 27.51 -9.11
C LYS A 86 -19.63 26.99 -9.19
N SER A 87 -20.34 27.33 -10.26
CA SER A 87 -21.72 26.91 -10.47
C SER A 87 -21.75 25.42 -10.91
N ASN A 88 -22.73 24.69 -10.39
CA ASN A 88 -22.95 23.32 -10.81
C ASN A 88 -23.57 23.28 -12.20
N ILE A 89 -23.08 22.37 -13.02
CA ILE A 89 -23.66 22.05 -14.31
C ILE A 89 -24.67 20.92 -14.10
N LEU A 90 -25.93 21.20 -14.43
CA LEU A 90 -27.02 20.22 -14.34
C LEU A 90 -27.25 19.53 -15.70
N ASP A 91 -26.91 20.20 -16.78
CA ASP A 91 -27.01 19.67 -18.14
C ASP A 91 -25.84 18.77 -18.46
N PHE A 92 -25.89 17.53 -17.98
CA PHE A 92 -24.91 16.48 -18.30
C PHE A 92 -25.58 15.09 -18.37
N LYS A 93 -24.98 14.21 -19.14
CA LYS A 93 -25.39 12.81 -19.28
C LYS A 93 -24.16 11.90 -19.17
N ILE A 94 -24.28 10.84 -18.41
CA ILE A 94 -23.28 9.75 -18.38
C ILE A 94 -23.71 8.75 -19.46
N ILE A 95 -22.92 8.63 -20.53
CA ILE A 95 -23.20 7.75 -21.66
C ILE A 95 -22.83 6.32 -21.32
N SER A 96 -21.65 6.14 -20.73
CA SER A 96 -21.17 4.85 -20.25
C SER A 96 -20.21 5.03 -19.09
N THR A 97 -20.13 4.04 -18.22
CA THR A 97 -19.24 4.08 -17.08
C THR A 97 -18.83 2.67 -16.65
N ASN A 98 -17.58 2.54 -16.28
CA ASN A 98 -17.02 1.35 -15.64
C ASN A 98 -15.94 1.77 -14.63
N ARG A 99 -15.22 0.83 -14.08
CA ARG A 99 -14.15 1.11 -13.10
C ARG A 99 -12.92 1.81 -13.71
N GLU A 100 -12.69 1.65 -15.00
CA GLU A 100 -11.53 2.20 -15.69
C GLU A 100 -11.79 3.63 -16.15
N TRP A 101 -12.96 3.90 -16.71
CA TRP A 101 -13.31 5.19 -17.32
C TRP A 101 -14.82 5.46 -17.29
N ALA A 102 -15.18 6.72 -17.56
CA ALA A 102 -16.53 7.14 -17.87
C ALA A 102 -16.56 8.03 -19.10
N GLU A 103 -17.59 7.88 -19.94
CA GLU A 103 -17.94 8.83 -20.98
C GLU A 103 -19.05 9.75 -20.48
N ILE A 104 -18.75 11.04 -20.45
CA ILE A 104 -19.64 12.08 -19.93
C ILE A 104 -19.83 13.13 -21.00
N HIS A 105 -21.08 13.44 -21.32
CA HIS A 105 -21.43 14.60 -22.16
C HIS A 105 -22.00 15.68 -21.25
N PHE A 106 -21.54 16.92 -21.40
CA PHE A 106 -22.05 18.03 -20.61
C PHE A 106 -22.06 19.34 -21.40
N LYS A 107 -22.90 20.29 -20.94
CA LYS A 107 -23.01 21.61 -21.52
C LYS A 107 -22.18 22.60 -20.72
N PRO A 108 -21.05 23.12 -21.25
CA PRO A 108 -20.25 24.13 -20.59
C PRO A 108 -21.05 25.43 -20.37
N ILE A 109 -20.97 26.02 -19.17
CA ILE A 109 -21.67 27.29 -18.85
C ILE A 109 -20.90 28.51 -19.41
N THR A 110 -19.57 28.51 -19.21
CA THR A 110 -18.70 29.61 -19.64
C THR A 110 -17.97 29.31 -20.98
N GLY A 111 -18.30 28.20 -21.67
CA GLY A 111 -17.65 27.78 -22.89
C GLY A 111 -16.25 27.23 -22.64
N LYS A 112 -15.27 27.67 -23.44
CA LYS A 112 -13.87 27.27 -23.29
C LYS A 112 -13.33 27.66 -21.92
N GLY A 113 -12.75 26.67 -21.19
CA GLY A 113 -12.23 26.91 -19.85
C GLY A 113 -12.00 25.63 -19.07
N LEU A 114 -11.71 25.79 -17.77
CA LEU A 114 -11.54 24.68 -16.84
C LEU A 114 -12.86 24.31 -16.16
N TYR A 115 -13.04 23.02 -15.95
CA TYR A 115 -14.18 22.42 -15.26
C TYR A 115 -13.69 21.40 -14.26
N TYR A 116 -14.43 21.23 -13.16
CA TYR A 116 -14.13 20.25 -12.13
C TYR A 116 -15.18 19.14 -12.14
N ILE A 117 -14.72 17.89 -12.17
CA ILE A 117 -15.57 16.71 -12.08
C ILE A 117 -15.30 16.04 -10.74
N TYR A 118 -16.20 16.23 -9.78
CA TYR A 118 -16.14 15.55 -8.50
C TYR A 118 -16.83 14.19 -8.63
N TYR A 119 -16.16 13.16 -8.24
CA TYR A 119 -16.69 11.80 -8.25
C TYR A 119 -16.54 11.17 -6.87
N MET A 120 -17.52 10.34 -6.49
CA MET A 120 -17.68 9.80 -5.13
C MET A 120 -17.94 10.84 -4.03
N PRO A 121 -18.76 11.90 -4.24
CA PRO A 121 -19.21 12.71 -3.13
C PRO A 121 -19.98 11.84 -2.12
N TYR A 122 -19.75 12.09 -0.83
CA TYR A 122 -20.35 11.31 0.24
C TYR A 122 -20.85 12.22 1.35
N LYS A 123 -21.73 11.70 2.18
CA LYS A 123 -22.12 12.30 3.46
C LYS A 123 -21.82 11.34 4.60
N ASN A 124 -21.53 11.88 5.75
CA ASN A 124 -21.36 11.12 6.96
C ASN A 124 -22.72 10.89 7.63
N GLU A 125 -23.09 9.65 7.86
CA GLU A 125 -24.30 9.26 8.56
C GLU A 125 -23.95 8.53 9.86
N GLY A 126 -24.89 8.53 10.82
CA GLY A 126 -24.75 7.83 12.09
C GLY A 126 -24.19 8.71 13.21
N ARG A 127 -23.60 8.08 14.22
CA ARG A 127 -23.10 8.76 15.42
C ARG A 127 -21.80 9.49 15.13
N SER A 128 -21.61 10.67 15.72
CA SER A 128 -20.42 11.49 15.54
C SER A 128 -19.10 10.74 15.84
N ASN A 129 -19.12 9.79 16.80
CA ASN A 129 -17.94 9.01 17.18
C ASN A 129 -17.63 7.87 16.18
N TYR A 130 -18.63 7.45 15.38
CA TYR A 130 -18.50 6.39 14.37
C TYR A 130 -19.26 6.78 13.11
N PRO A 131 -18.83 7.83 12.40
CA PRO A 131 -19.50 8.24 11.18
C PRO A 131 -19.32 7.18 10.09
N LYS A 132 -20.40 6.88 9.39
CA LYS A 132 -20.40 6.03 8.20
C LYS A 132 -20.47 6.92 6.97
N GLY A 133 -19.45 6.88 6.14
CA GLY A 133 -19.49 7.55 4.83
C GLY A 133 -20.46 6.81 3.90
N VAL A 134 -21.46 7.52 3.39
CA VAL A 134 -22.43 7.01 2.41
C VAL A 134 -22.31 7.82 1.13
N TYR A 135 -22.00 7.16 0.03
CA TYR A 135 -21.91 7.82 -1.27
C TYR A 135 -23.28 8.30 -1.74
N LEU A 136 -23.30 9.51 -2.32
CA LEU A 136 -24.51 10.06 -2.89
C LEU A 136 -24.89 9.25 -4.14
N LYS A 137 -26.20 8.99 -4.29
CA LYS A 137 -26.74 8.34 -5.48
C LYS A 137 -26.71 9.25 -6.69
N PRO A 138 -26.61 8.71 -7.92
CA PRO A 138 -26.73 9.50 -9.15
C PRO A 138 -28.03 10.34 -9.16
N ILE A 139 -28.00 11.40 -9.93
CA ILE A 139 -29.20 12.17 -10.27
C ILE A 139 -29.65 11.63 -11.63
N GLU A 140 -30.91 11.28 -11.73
CA GLU A 140 -31.52 10.92 -13.01
C GLU A 140 -31.73 12.19 -13.82
N ASN A 141 -31.05 12.31 -14.93
CA ASN A 141 -31.19 13.40 -15.88
C ASN A 141 -31.83 12.86 -17.17
N ASN A 142 -33.06 13.23 -17.44
CA ASN A 142 -33.76 12.89 -18.69
C ASN A 142 -33.33 13.85 -19.82
N ILE A 143 -32.06 13.87 -20.15
CA ILE A 143 -31.53 14.65 -21.25
C ILE A 143 -31.52 13.78 -22.49
N PRO A 144 -32.16 14.22 -23.62
CA PRO A 144 -32.11 13.47 -24.87
C PRO A 144 -30.68 13.38 -25.39
N ASP A 145 -30.45 12.45 -26.32
CA ASP A 145 -29.14 12.35 -26.99
C ASP A 145 -28.99 13.56 -27.91
N LEU A 146 -28.02 14.38 -27.61
CA LEU A 146 -27.70 15.60 -28.35
C LEU A 146 -26.35 15.43 -29.06
N PRO A 147 -26.19 16.00 -30.28
CA PRO A 147 -24.90 15.97 -30.94
C PRO A 147 -23.87 16.73 -30.13
N THR A 148 -22.78 16.04 -29.77
CA THR A 148 -21.62 16.61 -29.09
C THR A 148 -20.58 16.98 -30.14
N ASN A 149 -20.38 18.28 -30.37
CA ASN A 149 -19.44 18.80 -31.36
C ASN A 149 -18.09 19.20 -30.74
N GLY A 150 -18.02 19.30 -29.41
CA GLY A 150 -16.83 19.70 -28.68
C GLY A 150 -16.19 18.55 -27.92
N VAL A 151 -14.93 18.78 -27.53
CA VAL A 151 -14.12 17.83 -26.78
C VAL A 151 -13.60 18.47 -25.49
N ALA A 152 -13.69 17.73 -24.40
CA ALA A 152 -13.04 18.05 -23.16
C ALA A 152 -11.94 17.03 -22.85
N LYS A 153 -10.83 17.47 -22.26
CA LYS A 153 -9.69 16.62 -21.93
C LYS A 153 -9.37 16.72 -20.44
N VAL A 154 -9.01 15.60 -19.83
CA VAL A 154 -8.51 15.60 -18.44
C VAL A 154 -7.11 16.18 -18.42
N VAL A 155 -6.86 17.11 -17.51
CA VAL A 155 -5.57 17.77 -17.27
C VAL A 155 -4.88 17.11 -16.08
N SER A 156 -5.63 16.93 -14.98
CA SER A 156 -5.10 16.35 -13.75
C SER A 156 -6.21 15.71 -12.93
N PHE A 157 -5.81 14.87 -11.99
CA PHE A 157 -6.62 14.46 -10.85
C PHE A 157 -6.10 15.15 -9.59
N GLU A 158 -7.01 15.57 -8.74
CA GLU A 158 -6.66 16.25 -7.50
C GLU A 158 -7.36 15.61 -6.29
N SER A 159 -6.64 15.52 -5.19
CA SER A 159 -7.17 15.19 -3.87
C SER A 159 -7.26 16.42 -2.99
N ILE A 160 -8.21 16.43 -2.05
CA ILE A 160 -8.49 17.55 -1.15
C ILE A 160 -7.34 17.84 -0.16
N ASP A 161 -6.54 16.85 0.13
CA ASP A 161 -5.41 16.91 1.06
C ASP A 161 -4.45 15.71 0.87
N ALA A 162 -3.29 15.77 1.51
CA ALA A 162 -2.30 14.71 1.46
C ALA A 162 -2.78 13.38 2.09
N LEU A 163 -3.72 13.42 3.04
CA LEU A 163 -4.27 12.21 3.67
C LEU A 163 -5.13 11.40 2.69
N ASN A 164 -5.80 12.08 1.78
CA ASN A 164 -6.65 11.50 0.74
C ASN A 164 -5.94 11.43 -0.62
N SER A 165 -4.62 11.64 -0.67
CA SER A 165 -3.86 11.60 -1.91
C SER A 165 -4.02 10.28 -2.65
N PHE A 166 -3.91 10.34 -3.96
CA PHE A 166 -3.89 9.14 -4.80
C PHE A 166 -2.67 8.30 -4.48
N TYR A 167 -2.91 7.08 -4.02
CA TYR A 167 -1.84 6.15 -3.68
C TYR A 167 -1.51 5.29 -4.91
N PRO A 168 -0.26 5.29 -5.41
CA PRO A 168 0.09 4.62 -6.67
C PRO A 168 -0.27 3.14 -6.72
N MET A 169 -0.32 2.46 -5.55
CA MET A 169 -0.71 1.06 -5.45
C MET A 169 -2.24 0.84 -5.40
N GLU A 170 -3.04 1.90 -5.53
CA GLU A 170 -4.51 1.84 -5.51
C GLU A 170 -5.15 2.38 -6.81
N ILE A 171 -4.35 2.88 -7.75
CA ILE A 171 -4.77 3.25 -9.09
C ILE A 171 -4.74 1.99 -9.95
N ILE A 172 -5.89 1.54 -10.45
CA ILE A 172 -5.97 0.27 -11.16
C ILE A 172 -5.45 0.38 -12.61
N ALA A 173 -4.81 -0.70 -13.07
CA ALA A 173 -4.52 -0.90 -14.48
C ALA A 173 -5.82 -1.21 -15.25
N THR A 174 -5.90 -0.76 -16.49
CA THR A 174 -7.01 -1.11 -17.40
C THR A 174 -6.89 -2.57 -17.85
N LYS A 175 -7.97 -3.08 -18.44
CA LYS A 175 -7.99 -4.44 -19.01
C LYS A 175 -6.90 -4.62 -20.08
N ASP A 176 -6.74 -3.63 -20.94
CA ASP A 176 -5.76 -3.69 -22.05
C ASP A 176 -4.32 -3.64 -21.51
N GLU A 177 -4.07 -2.82 -20.49
CA GLU A 177 -2.76 -2.77 -19.81
C GLU A 177 -2.43 -4.11 -19.13
N LYS A 178 -3.42 -4.74 -18.48
CA LYS A 178 -3.24 -6.09 -17.90
C LYS A 178 -2.92 -7.15 -18.94
N ILE A 179 -3.56 -7.11 -20.11
CA ILE A 179 -3.25 -8.03 -21.21
C ILE A 179 -1.80 -7.85 -21.66
N LYS A 180 -1.37 -6.63 -21.93
CA LYS A 180 0.02 -6.33 -22.32
C LYS A 180 1.03 -6.74 -21.25
N PHE A 181 0.70 -6.55 -19.97
CA PHE A 181 1.54 -6.99 -18.85
C PHE A 181 1.72 -8.51 -18.82
N ILE A 182 0.64 -9.27 -19.05
CA ILE A 182 0.69 -10.73 -19.13
C ILE A 182 1.48 -11.20 -20.37
N GLU A 183 1.30 -10.53 -21.50
CA GLU A 183 2.07 -10.80 -22.73
C GLU A 183 3.58 -10.59 -22.50
N ASN A 184 3.96 -9.50 -21.85
CA ASN A 184 5.36 -9.28 -21.45
C ASN A 184 5.88 -10.40 -20.54
N ALA A 185 5.14 -10.78 -19.50
CA ALA A 185 5.52 -11.88 -18.63
C ALA A 185 5.58 -13.24 -19.38
N THR A 186 4.76 -13.43 -20.39
CA THR A 186 4.76 -14.61 -21.27
C THR A 186 6.02 -14.64 -22.13
N SER A 187 6.44 -13.51 -22.69
CA SER A 187 7.70 -13.40 -23.44
C SER A 187 8.91 -13.74 -22.58
N LEU A 188 8.94 -13.25 -21.35
CA LEU A 188 9.99 -13.56 -20.37
C LEU A 188 9.97 -15.03 -19.91
N ASN A 189 8.88 -15.74 -20.09
CA ASN A 189 8.67 -17.14 -19.72
C ASN A 189 8.78 -18.11 -20.92
N ASN A 190 9.72 -17.87 -21.83
CA ASN A 190 9.92 -18.70 -23.01
C ASN A 190 8.65 -18.91 -23.86
N GLN A 191 7.88 -17.86 -24.08
CA GLN A 191 6.63 -17.84 -24.83
C GLN A 191 5.49 -18.70 -24.24
N SER A 192 5.63 -19.13 -22.97
CA SER A 192 4.57 -19.84 -22.25
C SER A 192 3.87 -18.92 -21.26
N ILE A 193 2.54 -18.92 -21.23
CA ILE A 193 1.79 -18.16 -20.22
C ILE A 193 2.19 -18.65 -18.83
N PRO A 194 2.70 -17.79 -17.95
CA PRO A 194 3.09 -18.22 -16.60
C PRO A 194 1.86 -18.48 -15.74
N ALA A 195 1.94 -19.49 -14.86
CA ALA A 195 0.87 -19.74 -13.89
C ALA A 195 0.73 -18.58 -12.89
N PHE A 196 1.85 -17.94 -12.53
CA PHE A 196 1.90 -16.74 -11.69
C PHE A 196 3.05 -15.82 -12.11
N ILE A 197 2.90 -14.55 -11.79
CA ILE A 197 3.89 -13.49 -12.03
C ILE A 197 4.35 -12.97 -10.68
N VAL A 198 5.65 -12.76 -10.51
CA VAL A 198 6.23 -12.17 -9.31
C VAL A 198 6.70 -10.76 -9.61
N ILE A 199 6.20 -9.80 -8.85
CA ILE A 199 6.50 -8.38 -8.99
C ILE A 199 7.20 -7.92 -7.70
N PRO A 200 8.50 -7.63 -7.72
CA PRO A 200 9.17 -7.09 -6.55
C PRO A 200 8.75 -5.65 -6.30
N GLU A 201 8.53 -5.29 -5.03
CA GLU A 201 8.11 -3.95 -4.67
C GLU A 201 8.85 -3.45 -3.42
N ASP A 202 9.23 -2.18 -3.45
CA ASP A 202 9.86 -1.52 -2.32
C ASP A 202 8.88 -1.30 -1.16
N ARG A 203 9.42 -1.20 0.04
CA ARG A 203 8.67 -0.93 1.28
C ARG A 203 7.85 0.37 1.25
N ALA A 204 8.26 1.34 0.42
CA ALA A 204 7.55 2.61 0.25
C ALA A 204 6.16 2.42 -0.40
N TYR A 205 5.96 1.31 -1.08
CA TYR A 205 4.72 1.00 -1.81
C TYR A 205 4.05 -0.27 -1.31
N PRO A 206 3.50 -0.29 -0.07
CA PRO A 206 2.79 -1.45 0.46
C PRO A 206 1.68 -1.92 -0.46
N ILE A 207 1.71 -3.21 -0.81
CA ILE A 207 0.72 -3.85 -1.66
C ILE A 207 -0.59 -3.97 -0.88
N LYS A 208 -1.66 -3.37 -1.36
CA LYS A 208 -2.97 -3.30 -0.69
C LYS A 208 -4.09 -3.99 -1.46
N MET A 209 -3.98 -4.05 -2.79
CA MET A 209 -5.00 -4.65 -3.65
C MET A 209 -4.79 -6.15 -3.75
N LYS A 210 -5.89 -6.90 -3.72
CA LYS A 210 -5.87 -8.36 -3.86
C LYS A 210 -6.41 -8.86 -5.21
N GLU A 211 -7.17 -8.03 -5.91
CA GLU A 211 -7.91 -8.41 -7.13
C GLU A 211 -7.51 -7.59 -8.34
N ASP A 212 -7.05 -6.36 -8.12
CA ASP A 212 -6.68 -5.44 -9.18
C ASP A 212 -5.18 -5.22 -9.22
N LEU A 213 -4.60 -5.26 -10.42
CA LEU A 213 -3.21 -4.90 -10.61
C LEU A 213 -3.05 -3.37 -10.54
N PRO A 214 -2.12 -2.84 -9.76
CA PRO A 214 -1.79 -1.43 -9.78
C PRO A 214 -1.25 -0.98 -11.13
N LEU A 215 -1.65 0.19 -11.59
CA LEU A 215 -1.09 0.83 -12.78
C LEU A 215 0.44 0.91 -12.73
N ARG A 216 0.99 1.19 -11.53
CA ARG A 216 2.43 1.24 -11.25
C ARG A 216 3.17 -0.04 -11.69
N TRP A 217 2.51 -1.21 -11.66
CA TRP A 217 3.16 -2.48 -12.02
C TRP A 217 3.27 -2.72 -13.51
N MET A 218 2.55 -1.97 -14.34
CA MET A 218 2.51 -2.21 -15.79
C MET A 218 3.85 -2.02 -16.50
N GLN A 219 4.76 -1.25 -15.87
CA GLN A 219 6.11 -0.99 -16.40
C GLN A 219 7.22 -1.51 -15.48
N LYS A 220 6.89 -2.33 -14.48
CA LYS A 220 7.90 -2.90 -13.58
C LYS A 220 8.78 -3.92 -14.28
N ASP A 221 10.06 -3.88 -13.95
CA ASP A 221 10.97 -4.97 -14.28
C ASP A 221 10.60 -6.20 -13.43
N LEU A 222 10.31 -7.31 -14.12
CA LEU A 222 9.94 -8.59 -13.52
C LEU A 222 11.14 -9.49 -13.24
N THR A 223 12.33 -9.08 -13.69
CA THR A 223 13.57 -9.89 -13.62
C THR A 223 14.59 -9.33 -12.66
N ASN A 224 14.53 -8.03 -12.37
CA ASN A 224 15.49 -7.35 -11.51
C ASN A 224 14.79 -6.55 -10.43
N PHE A 225 15.37 -6.54 -9.24
CA PHE A 225 14.96 -5.71 -8.12
C PHE A 225 16.17 -5.00 -7.51
N GLU A 226 16.10 -3.68 -7.45
CA GLU A 226 17.11 -2.85 -6.84
C GLU A 226 16.58 -2.19 -5.56
N ALA A 227 17.39 -2.18 -4.52
CA ALA A 227 17.04 -1.64 -3.22
C ALA A 227 18.23 -0.94 -2.56
N SER A 228 17.94 -0.08 -1.59
CA SER A 228 18.94 0.60 -0.77
C SER A 228 18.60 0.52 0.71
N ALA A 229 19.63 0.31 1.54
CA ALA A 229 19.48 0.19 2.98
C ALA A 229 20.73 0.69 3.71
N ASP A 230 20.58 0.90 5.03
CA ASP A 230 21.69 1.28 5.91
C ASP A 230 22.28 0.04 6.61
N LYS A 231 23.54 0.15 7.09
CA LYS A 231 24.15 -0.87 7.95
C LYS A 231 23.31 -1.05 9.21
N GLY A 232 23.17 -2.28 9.69
CA GLY A 232 22.38 -2.58 10.89
C GLY A 232 20.88 -2.42 10.71
N GLU A 233 20.38 -2.12 9.52
CA GLU A 233 18.96 -2.03 9.25
C GLU A 233 18.34 -3.41 9.06
N TRP A 234 17.14 -3.60 9.57
CA TRP A 234 16.26 -4.65 9.08
C TRP A 234 15.47 -4.09 7.89
N TYR A 235 15.98 -4.32 6.70
CA TYR A 235 15.38 -3.80 5.46
C TYR A 235 14.19 -4.64 5.04
N ALA A 236 13.00 -4.03 4.94
CA ALA A 236 11.78 -4.66 4.47
C ALA A 236 11.56 -4.44 2.97
N PHE A 237 11.02 -5.43 2.28
CA PHE A 237 10.54 -5.34 0.91
C PHE A 237 9.40 -6.32 0.68
N GLN A 238 8.81 -6.30 -0.51
CA GLN A 238 7.68 -7.16 -0.83
C GLN A 238 7.86 -7.85 -2.18
N LEU A 239 7.24 -9.01 -2.30
CA LEU A 239 7.01 -9.68 -3.56
C LEU A 239 5.49 -9.77 -3.75
N GLY A 240 4.95 -9.06 -4.74
CA GLY A 240 3.58 -9.26 -5.17
C GLY A 240 3.51 -10.50 -6.06
N VAL A 241 2.77 -11.51 -5.65
CA VAL A 241 2.54 -12.69 -6.46
C VAL A 241 1.14 -12.59 -7.05
N TYR A 242 1.04 -12.33 -8.35
CA TYR A 242 -0.21 -12.35 -9.09
C TYR A 242 -0.39 -13.71 -9.74
N SER A 243 -1.41 -14.45 -9.33
CA SER A 243 -1.67 -15.81 -9.79
C SER A 243 -2.70 -15.78 -10.93
N LEU A 244 -2.33 -16.26 -12.12
CA LEU A 244 -3.24 -16.42 -13.25
C LEU A 244 -4.07 -17.70 -13.11
N ILE A 245 -3.47 -18.73 -12.51
CA ILE A 245 -4.09 -20.00 -12.17
C ILE A 245 -3.83 -20.22 -10.68
N ALA A 246 -4.75 -20.84 -9.94
CA ALA A 246 -4.57 -21.10 -8.51
C ALA A 246 -3.23 -21.82 -8.27
N ALA A 247 -2.44 -21.28 -7.35
CA ALA A 247 -1.10 -21.78 -7.02
C ALA A 247 -1.00 -22.06 -5.53
N HIS A 248 -0.48 -23.24 -5.17
CA HIS A 248 -0.44 -23.72 -3.80
C HIS A 248 0.99 -23.84 -3.26
N HIS A 249 1.11 -23.77 -1.94
CA HIS A 249 2.37 -23.92 -1.22
C HIS A 249 3.46 -23.00 -1.77
N ILE A 250 3.12 -21.72 -1.89
CA ILE A 250 4.09 -20.68 -2.30
C ILE A 250 5.19 -20.60 -1.26
N GLN A 251 6.43 -20.66 -1.71
CA GLN A 251 7.64 -20.56 -0.91
C GLN A 251 8.60 -19.57 -1.53
N VAL A 252 9.40 -18.91 -0.68
CA VAL A 252 10.43 -17.98 -1.12
C VAL A 252 11.80 -18.50 -0.65
N GLU A 253 12.75 -18.55 -1.57
CA GLU A 253 14.14 -18.90 -1.30
C GLU A 253 15.04 -17.73 -1.69
N PHE A 254 16.10 -17.57 -0.94
CA PHE A 254 17.08 -16.52 -1.15
C PHE A 254 18.47 -17.12 -1.31
N SER A 255 19.29 -16.55 -2.17
CA SER A 255 20.72 -16.83 -2.21
C SER A 255 21.49 -15.92 -1.23
N ASP A 256 22.73 -16.25 -0.94
CA ASP A 256 23.66 -15.30 -0.33
C ASP A 256 23.74 -14.04 -1.21
N LEU A 257 23.86 -12.88 -0.58
CA LEU A 257 24.13 -11.61 -1.26
C LEU A 257 25.64 -11.35 -1.21
N ILE A 258 26.25 -11.28 -2.36
CA ILE A 258 27.72 -11.18 -2.50
C ILE A 258 28.07 -9.83 -3.09
N SER A 259 28.97 -9.10 -2.44
CA SER A 259 29.45 -7.83 -2.94
C SER A 259 30.66 -7.99 -3.87
N THR A 260 30.91 -7.00 -4.68
CA THR A 260 32.07 -6.96 -5.61
C THR A 260 33.41 -7.09 -4.91
N ASN A 261 33.51 -6.77 -3.63
CA ASN A 261 34.72 -6.91 -2.79
C ASN A 261 34.76 -8.21 -1.97
N GLY A 262 33.86 -9.15 -2.27
CA GLY A 262 33.79 -10.47 -1.63
C GLY A 262 33.11 -10.52 -0.25
N ALA A 263 32.57 -9.40 0.24
CA ALA A 263 31.76 -9.43 1.47
C ALA A 263 30.41 -10.13 1.20
N VAL A 264 29.93 -10.88 2.19
CA VAL A 264 28.73 -11.73 2.05
C VAL A 264 27.72 -11.44 3.15
N ILE A 265 26.47 -11.25 2.75
CA ILE A 265 25.29 -11.37 3.64
C ILE A 265 24.67 -12.73 3.35
N LYS A 266 24.61 -13.58 4.38
CA LYS A 266 24.10 -14.95 4.22
C LYS A 266 22.61 -14.97 3.93
N ALA A 267 22.15 -15.92 3.14
CA ALA A 267 20.74 -16.19 2.88
C ALA A 267 19.92 -16.37 4.18
N SER A 268 20.53 -16.89 5.24
CA SER A 268 19.90 -17.04 6.55
C SER A 268 19.57 -15.72 7.26
N ALA A 269 20.13 -14.60 6.81
CA ALA A 269 19.77 -13.27 7.28
C ALA A 269 18.53 -12.71 6.56
N ILE A 270 17.98 -13.44 5.58
CA ILE A 270 16.81 -13.03 4.80
C ILE A 270 15.66 -13.96 5.10
N SER A 271 14.48 -13.41 5.32
CA SER A 271 13.29 -14.19 5.65
C SER A 271 12.05 -13.64 4.94
N CYS A 272 11.07 -14.50 4.72
CA CYS A 272 9.73 -14.13 4.28
C CYS A 272 8.74 -14.37 5.42
N ILE A 273 8.16 -13.28 5.95
CA ILE A 273 7.26 -13.34 7.12
C ILE A 273 5.97 -14.11 6.81
N ASN A 274 5.55 -14.15 5.54
CA ASN A 274 4.32 -14.83 5.14
C ASN A 274 4.49 -16.36 5.05
N THR A 275 5.71 -16.84 4.77
CA THR A 275 5.99 -18.28 4.65
C THR A 275 6.65 -18.86 5.89
N ASP A 276 7.27 -18.02 6.70
CA ASP A 276 8.00 -18.39 7.90
C ASP A 276 7.36 -17.72 9.14
N GLY A 277 7.61 -18.29 10.30
CA GLY A 277 7.14 -17.74 11.55
C GLY A 277 7.86 -18.31 12.76
N VAL A 278 7.64 -17.68 13.90
CA VAL A 278 8.05 -18.16 15.22
C VAL A 278 6.81 -18.23 16.09
N SER A 279 6.60 -19.38 16.74
CA SER A 279 5.47 -19.58 17.65
C SER A 279 5.62 -18.73 18.91
N TYR A 280 4.58 -18.69 19.72
CA TYR A 280 4.64 -18.03 21.03
C TYR A 280 5.64 -18.70 22.01
N GLU A 281 6.03 -19.94 21.74
CA GLU A 281 7.06 -20.67 22.48
C GLU A 281 8.49 -20.45 21.94
N GLY A 282 8.63 -19.61 20.89
CA GLY A 282 9.93 -19.37 20.25
C GLY A 282 10.34 -20.43 19.22
N THR A 283 9.46 -21.39 18.90
CA THR A 283 9.74 -22.46 17.95
C THR A 283 9.48 -22.01 16.51
N PRO A 284 10.45 -22.14 15.60
CA PRO A 284 10.22 -21.83 14.18
C PRO A 284 9.17 -22.76 13.55
N PHE A 285 8.33 -22.20 12.67
CA PHE A 285 7.37 -22.97 11.88
C PHE A 285 7.21 -22.42 10.47
N LYS A 286 6.70 -23.24 9.56
CA LYS A 286 6.35 -22.85 8.19
C LYS A 286 4.85 -22.61 8.08
N LYS A 287 4.48 -21.60 7.26
CA LYS A 287 3.10 -21.26 6.91
C LYS A 287 2.82 -21.73 5.49
N VAL A 288 1.62 -22.21 5.28
CA VAL A 288 1.14 -22.53 3.92
C VAL A 288 0.53 -21.25 3.33
N VAL A 289 0.96 -20.90 2.14
CA VAL A 289 0.44 -19.75 1.38
C VAL A 289 -0.10 -20.27 0.06
N ASP A 290 -1.40 -20.19 -0.11
CA ASP A 290 -2.11 -20.53 -1.34
C ASP A 290 -2.72 -19.26 -1.94
N ILE A 291 -2.77 -19.18 -3.26
CA ILE A 291 -3.26 -18.01 -3.99
C ILE A 291 -4.27 -18.46 -5.01
N ASP A 292 -5.50 -17.97 -4.91
CA ASP A 292 -6.55 -18.24 -5.89
C ASP A 292 -6.25 -17.61 -7.25
N SER A 293 -6.91 -18.12 -8.30
CA SER A 293 -6.80 -17.56 -9.65
C SER A 293 -7.21 -16.07 -9.68
N ASN A 294 -6.43 -15.27 -10.40
CA ASN A 294 -6.62 -13.82 -10.56
C ASN A 294 -6.55 -13.04 -9.24
N LYS A 295 -5.84 -13.55 -8.25
CA LYS A 295 -5.60 -12.87 -6.97
C LYS A 295 -4.14 -12.50 -6.81
N ILE A 296 -3.91 -11.51 -5.96
CA ILE A 296 -2.59 -11.01 -5.58
C ILE A 296 -2.34 -11.36 -4.11
N GLN A 297 -1.19 -11.97 -3.86
CA GLN A 297 -0.65 -12.17 -2.53
C GLN A 297 0.61 -11.33 -2.34
N ALA A 298 0.60 -10.46 -1.34
CA ALA A 298 1.80 -9.79 -0.89
C ALA A 298 2.61 -10.71 0.02
N LEU A 299 3.88 -10.92 -0.32
CA LEU A 299 4.84 -11.64 0.52
C LEU A 299 5.83 -10.61 1.07
N TRP A 300 5.75 -10.35 2.36
CA TRP A 300 6.66 -9.45 3.05
C TRP A 300 7.95 -10.17 3.41
N CYS A 301 9.06 -9.62 2.96
CA CYS A 301 10.39 -10.11 3.19
C CYS A 301 11.22 -9.10 3.97
N GLY A 302 12.25 -9.56 4.64
CA GLY A 302 13.18 -8.70 5.35
C GLY A 302 14.58 -9.25 5.40
N ILE A 303 15.55 -8.34 5.41
CA ILE A 303 16.98 -8.63 5.49
C ILE A 303 17.51 -8.04 6.79
N ASP A 304 18.09 -8.86 7.65
CA ASP A 304 18.81 -8.42 8.84
C ASP A 304 20.26 -8.05 8.45
N ILE A 305 20.49 -6.79 8.11
CA ILE A 305 21.79 -6.32 7.66
C ILE A 305 22.71 -6.15 8.87
N PRO A 306 23.87 -6.83 8.94
CA PRO A 306 24.80 -6.65 10.04
C PRO A 306 25.32 -5.21 10.14
N VAL A 307 25.51 -4.68 11.35
CA VAL A 307 26.17 -3.38 11.55
C VAL A 307 27.60 -3.40 10.98
N SER A 308 28.26 -4.55 11.01
CA SER A 308 29.60 -4.79 10.47
C SER A 308 29.64 -4.94 8.93
N ALA A 309 28.48 -4.93 8.25
CA ALA A 309 28.43 -5.03 6.80
C ALA A 309 29.26 -3.91 6.15
N LYS A 310 30.00 -4.23 5.11
CA LYS A 310 30.71 -3.22 4.32
C LYS A 310 29.72 -2.49 3.43
N ALA A 311 29.86 -1.18 3.30
CA ALA A 311 29.09 -0.42 2.32
C ALA A 311 29.48 -0.86 0.90
N GLY A 312 28.51 -0.87 0.00
CA GLY A 312 28.72 -1.29 -1.39
C GLY A 312 27.48 -1.95 -1.99
N ILE A 313 27.66 -2.51 -3.16
CA ILE A 313 26.61 -3.19 -3.92
C ILE A 313 26.74 -4.69 -3.67
N TYR A 314 25.64 -5.30 -3.24
CA TYR A 314 25.50 -6.73 -3.01
C TYR A 314 24.51 -7.30 -4.01
N GLN A 315 24.83 -8.45 -4.58
CA GLN A 315 23.98 -9.11 -5.57
C GLN A 315 23.66 -10.55 -5.16
N GLY A 316 22.45 -10.97 -5.47
CA GLY A 316 21.97 -12.32 -5.23
C GLY A 316 20.67 -12.57 -5.98
N LYS A 317 19.95 -13.60 -5.58
CA LYS A 317 18.73 -14.04 -6.25
C LYS A 317 17.62 -14.33 -5.25
N ILE A 318 16.40 -14.02 -5.67
CA ILE A 318 15.16 -14.37 -5.00
C ILE A 318 14.45 -15.39 -5.89
N LYS A 319 14.00 -16.50 -5.32
CA LYS A 319 13.29 -17.54 -6.04
C LYS A 319 11.95 -17.82 -5.39
N VAL A 320 10.86 -17.60 -6.13
CA VAL A 320 9.50 -17.94 -5.70
C VAL A 320 9.08 -19.26 -6.34
N LYS A 321 8.64 -20.19 -5.52
CA LYS A 321 8.25 -21.55 -5.93
C LYS A 321 6.79 -21.79 -5.59
N SER A 322 6.13 -22.63 -6.37
CA SER A 322 4.87 -23.27 -6.01
C SER A 322 5.05 -24.79 -6.05
N LYS A 323 4.07 -25.51 -5.53
CA LYS A 323 4.10 -26.98 -5.57
C LYS A 323 3.97 -27.53 -6.99
N GLU A 324 3.14 -26.86 -7.81
CA GLU A 324 2.71 -27.39 -9.12
C GLU A 324 3.46 -26.77 -10.30
N PHE A 325 4.00 -25.57 -10.14
CA PHE A 325 4.49 -24.77 -11.27
C PHE A 325 5.99 -24.48 -11.17
N SER A 326 6.58 -24.17 -12.31
CA SER A 326 7.98 -23.76 -12.39
C SER A 326 8.23 -22.49 -11.58
N SER A 327 9.38 -22.46 -10.92
CA SER A 327 9.79 -21.31 -10.09
C SER A 327 10.05 -20.06 -10.91
N LYS A 328 9.86 -18.90 -10.28
CA LYS A 328 10.26 -17.58 -10.81
C LYS A 328 11.48 -17.08 -10.05
N GLU A 329 12.45 -16.56 -10.79
CA GLU A 329 13.70 -16.04 -10.23
C GLU A 329 13.84 -14.55 -10.56
N ILE A 330 14.30 -13.77 -9.58
CA ILE A 330 14.55 -12.33 -9.66
C ILE A 330 15.99 -12.07 -9.23
N ASN A 331 16.74 -11.35 -10.04
CA ASN A 331 18.06 -10.83 -9.65
C ASN A 331 17.85 -9.70 -8.64
N PHE A 332 18.51 -9.80 -7.51
CA PHE A 332 18.37 -8.83 -6.44
C PHE A 332 19.67 -8.07 -6.22
N THR A 333 19.61 -6.76 -6.30
CA THR A 333 20.73 -5.85 -6.04
C THR A 333 20.40 -4.98 -4.83
N LEU A 334 21.22 -5.07 -3.78
CA LEU A 334 21.08 -4.28 -2.55
C LEU A 334 22.28 -3.34 -2.41
N LYS A 335 22.04 -2.04 -2.40
CA LYS A 335 23.06 -1.02 -2.13
C LYS A 335 23.06 -0.69 -0.63
N ILE A 336 24.16 -1.00 0.05
CA ILE A 336 24.33 -0.67 1.47
C ILE A 336 25.10 0.63 1.60
N SER A 337 24.54 1.60 2.34
CA SER A 337 25.13 2.90 2.61
C SER A 337 26.24 2.82 3.68
N GLN A 338 26.96 3.91 3.90
CA GLN A 338 27.90 4.02 5.02
C GLN A 338 27.20 4.30 6.37
N GLN A 339 25.92 4.74 6.34
CA GLN A 339 25.18 5.10 7.53
C GLN A 339 24.81 3.85 8.33
N ILE A 340 24.64 4.03 9.64
CA ILE A 340 24.16 2.98 10.53
C ILE A 340 22.72 3.33 10.95
N ALA A 341 21.83 2.42 10.72
CA ALA A 341 20.42 2.58 11.10
C ALA A 341 20.27 2.59 12.63
N ILE A 342 19.57 3.58 13.15
CA ILE A 342 19.23 3.66 14.56
C ILE A 342 18.15 2.60 14.87
N ASN A 343 18.37 1.83 15.95
CA ASN A 343 17.43 0.80 16.40
C ASN A 343 16.95 -0.14 15.27
N ASN A 344 17.86 -0.58 14.40
CA ASN A 344 17.57 -1.42 13.23
C ASN A 344 16.56 -0.80 12.25
N GLY A 345 16.47 0.53 12.18
CA GLY A 345 15.53 1.24 11.30
C GLY A 345 14.11 1.36 11.85
N THR A 346 13.82 0.87 13.07
CA THR A 346 12.45 0.85 13.64
C THR A 346 11.95 2.22 14.07
N GLU A 347 12.81 3.23 14.18
CA GLU A 347 12.42 4.60 14.52
C GLU A 347 11.60 5.26 13.42
N LYS A 348 11.83 4.87 12.17
CA LYS A 348 11.06 5.35 11.02
C LYS A 348 9.94 4.36 10.70
N PRO A 349 8.68 4.60 11.10
CA PRO A 349 7.58 3.64 10.88
C PRO A 349 7.38 3.24 9.42
N TRP A 350 7.64 4.15 8.49
CA TRP A 350 7.52 3.92 7.04
C TRP A 350 8.58 2.96 6.47
N ASN A 351 9.68 2.73 7.19
CA ASN A 351 10.69 1.73 6.80
C ASN A 351 10.17 0.29 6.93
N GLN A 352 9.03 0.07 7.59
CA GLN A 352 8.43 -1.24 7.86
C GLN A 352 9.36 -2.20 8.64
N SER A 353 10.48 -1.70 9.18
CA SER A 353 11.48 -2.51 9.91
C SER A 353 10.91 -3.17 11.18
N ARG A 354 9.79 -2.64 11.70
CA ARG A 354 9.04 -3.22 12.84
C ARG A 354 8.40 -4.57 12.51
N LEU A 355 8.29 -4.95 11.24
CA LEU A 355 7.85 -6.28 10.85
C LEU A 355 8.78 -7.39 11.39
N LYS A 356 10.04 -7.09 11.68
CA LYS A 356 10.97 -7.98 12.39
C LYS A 356 10.38 -8.49 13.72
N TRP A 357 9.58 -7.67 14.39
CA TRP A 357 9.00 -8.04 15.69
C TRP A 357 8.01 -9.18 15.64
N LEU A 358 7.43 -9.48 14.46
CA LEU A 358 6.52 -10.62 14.28
C LEU A 358 7.20 -11.97 14.55
N ASN A 359 8.51 -12.04 14.37
CA ASN A 359 9.31 -13.24 14.62
C ASN A 359 10.24 -13.06 15.86
N SER A 360 9.91 -12.14 16.77
CA SER A 360 10.70 -11.91 17.96
C SER A 360 10.59 -13.06 18.95
N THR A 361 11.74 -13.52 19.45
CA THR A 361 11.84 -14.50 20.55
C THR A 361 12.20 -13.84 21.88
N MET A 362 12.13 -12.50 21.95
CA MET A 362 12.55 -11.75 23.15
C MET A 362 11.77 -12.17 24.39
N ALA A 363 10.47 -12.45 24.26
CA ALA A 363 9.64 -12.90 25.39
C ALA A 363 9.98 -14.32 25.87
N GLN A 364 10.76 -15.09 25.11
CA GLN A 364 11.20 -16.44 25.46
C GLN A 364 12.54 -16.42 26.24
N LYS A 365 13.25 -15.31 26.24
CA LYS A 365 14.45 -15.17 27.04
C LYS A 365 14.08 -15.03 28.50
N ASN A 366 14.66 -15.89 29.33
CA ASN A 366 14.45 -15.84 30.77
C ASN A 366 15.33 -14.75 31.42
N GLU A 367 15.28 -13.56 30.83
CA GLU A 367 16.04 -12.38 31.22
C GLU A 367 15.12 -11.28 31.77
N VAL A 368 15.57 -10.63 32.84
CA VAL A 368 14.84 -9.48 33.37
C VAL A 368 15.21 -8.22 32.61
N ILE A 369 14.21 -7.62 31.95
CA ILE A 369 14.37 -6.43 31.13
C ILE A 369 14.30 -5.17 32.01
N LYS A 370 15.24 -4.25 31.86
CA LYS A 370 15.16 -2.93 32.55
C LYS A 370 13.87 -2.20 32.18
N PRO A 371 13.18 -1.53 33.14
CA PRO A 371 13.56 -1.23 34.52
C PRO A 371 13.18 -2.29 35.54
N TYR A 372 12.65 -3.44 35.14
CA TYR A 372 12.22 -4.49 36.08
C TYR A 372 13.41 -5.10 36.83
N THR A 373 13.15 -5.56 38.03
CA THR A 373 14.12 -6.27 38.86
C THR A 373 13.74 -7.75 38.97
N PRO A 374 14.70 -8.66 39.19
CA PRO A 374 14.39 -10.06 39.45
C PRO A 374 13.40 -10.22 40.61
N LEU A 375 12.52 -11.23 40.47
CA LEU A 375 11.67 -11.61 41.61
C LEU A 375 12.53 -12.19 42.72
N LEU A 376 12.37 -11.66 43.93
CA LEU A 376 13.03 -12.20 45.12
C LEU A 376 11.98 -12.94 45.95
N VAL A 377 12.16 -14.25 46.11
CA VAL A 377 11.24 -15.11 46.88
C VAL A 377 11.94 -15.55 48.18
N LYS A 378 11.33 -15.23 49.31
CA LYS A 378 11.78 -15.69 50.62
C LYS A 378 10.60 -16.27 51.39
N GLY A 379 10.51 -17.58 51.44
CA GLY A 379 9.35 -18.25 52.02
C GLY A 379 8.07 -17.87 51.30
N LYS A 380 7.12 -17.27 52.01
CA LYS A 380 5.85 -16.78 51.44
C LYS A 380 5.88 -15.31 50.98
N GLU A 381 7.02 -14.65 51.10
CA GLU A 381 7.22 -13.26 50.68
C GLU A 381 7.83 -13.23 49.28
N ILE A 382 7.20 -12.47 48.38
CA ILE A 382 7.66 -12.22 47.02
C ILE A 382 7.86 -10.72 46.86
N LYS A 383 9.08 -10.30 46.54
CA LYS A 383 9.40 -8.91 46.19
C LYS A 383 9.57 -8.76 44.68
N LEU A 384 8.99 -7.71 44.15
CA LEU A 384 9.11 -7.31 42.77
C LEU A 384 9.21 -5.78 42.67
N LEU A 385 9.51 -5.24 41.52
CA LEU A 385 9.66 -3.79 41.35
C LEU A 385 8.44 -3.03 41.92
N GLY A 386 8.68 -2.20 42.93
CA GLY A 386 7.66 -1.35 43.56
C GLY A 386 6.59 -2.09 44.37
N ARG A 387 6.75 -3.43 44.61
CA ARG A 387 5.73 -4.20 45.33
C ARG A 387 6.32 -5.33 46.15
N LYS A 388 5.58 -5.66 47.21
CA LYS A 388 5.80 -6.84 48.05
C LYS A 388 4.48 -7.60 48.22
N LEU A 389 4.53 -8.90 48.00
CA LEU A 389 3.40 -9.81 48.14
C LEU A 389 3.68 -10.81 49.24
N ILE A 390 2.76 -11.00 50.16
CA ILE A 390 2.81 -12.05 51.19
C ILE A 390 1.69 -13.06 50.89
N LEU A 391 2.04 -14.34 50.75
CA LEU A 391 1.10 -15.41 50.48
C LEU A 391 0.60 -16.10 51.75
N LYS A 392 -0.66 -16.53 51.73
CA LYS A 392 -1.23 -17.46 52.71
C LYS A 392 -0.76 -18.89 52.43
N SER A 393 -1.19 -19.83 53.27
CA SER A 393 -0.90 -21.26 53.08
C SER A 393 -1.57 -21.87 51.86
N ASP A 394 -2.69 -21.32 51.41
CA ASP A 394 -3.46 -21.71 50.22
C ASP A 394 -2.91 -21.10 48.93
N GLY A 395 -1.83 -20.32 48.99
CA GLY A 395 -1.23 -19.66 47.81
C GLY A 395 -1.86 -18.33 47.42
N LEU A 396 -2.95 -17.92 48.08
CA LEU A 396 -3.59 -16.63 47.83
C LEU A 396 -2.85 -15.48 48.52
N PRO A 397 -2.94 -14.23 48.05
CA PRO A 397 -2.36 -13.09 48.72
C PRO A 397 -2.95 -12.88 50.12
N ALA A 398 -2.10 -12.83 51.13
CA ALA A 398 -2.45 -12.34 52.46
C ALA A 398 -2.35 -10.81 52.51
N GLN A 399 -1.35 -10.26 51.82
CA GLN A 399 -1.10 -8.82 51.78
C GLN A 399 -0.38 -8.46 50.46
N ILE A 400 -0.74 -7.33 49.90
CA ILE A 400 -0.03 -6.68 48.82
C ILE A 400 0.34 -5.28 49.29
N GLN A 401 1.64 -4.98 49.28
CA GLN A 401 2.18 -3.68 49.64
C GLN A 401 2.82 -3.04 48.41
N THR A 402 2.43 -1.81 48.08
CA THR A 402 2.96 -1.04 46.95
C THR A 402 3.81 0.10 47.52
N PHE A 403 4.97 0.33 46.89
CA PHE A 403 5.90 1.41 47.23
C PHE A 403 5.94 2.38 46.06
N TYR A 404 5.69 3.66 46.34
CA TYR A 404 5.65 4.71 45.28
C TYR A 404 6.95 5.53 45.25
N ASN A 405 7.82 5.37 46.26
CA ASN A 405 9.14 5.99 46.29
C ASN A 405 10.18 4.94 46.61
N THR A 406 11.32 5.06 45.99
CA THR A 406 12.55 4.33 46.31
C THR A 406 13.26 4.99 47.45
#